data_57e026fa4f40a44f30321762f2b7a5e3
#
_entry.id   57e026fa4f40a44f30321762f2b7a5e3
#
_cell.length_a   1.000
_cell.length_b   1.000
_cell.length_c   1.000
_cell.angle_alpha   90.00
_cell.angle_beta   90.00
_cell.angle_gamma   90.00
#
_symmetry.space_group_name_H-M   'P 1'
#
loop_
_entity.id
_entity.type
_entity.pdbx_description
1 polymer ?
#
loop_
_entity_poly.entity_id
_entity_poly.type
_entity_poly.pdbx_seq_one_letter_code
_entity_poly.pdbx_strand_id
1 'polypeptide(L)'
;MARDARYGYASVPSGHSYMIEYSSPNTNKPLHLGHIRNNLLGWSVSEIQKANGHDVKMVNLVNDRGIHICKSMIAWKKFAGGATPESTGMKGDHFVGDYYVRFDKEYKAEIRQLTESGMSEEEAKKQAPILLEAQEMLRKWEAGDEETVALWRRMNDWVLKGFDETYKLMGVGFDKVYFESQTYKKGRDIVLKGLADGVLYRKETGSVWADLTGDGLDHKLLLRDDGTSVYMTQDIGTAYERF
;
A
#
# COMPACT_ATOMS: atom_id res chain seq x y z
N MET A 1 -8.14 46.18 -13.82
CA MET A 1 -6.95 45.37 -14.07
C MET A 1 -7.43 43.95 -14.33
N ALA A 2 -7.30 43.43 -15.56
CA ALA A 2 -7.50 42.00 -15.81
C ALA A 2 -6.42 41.26 -15.01
N ARG A 3 -6.81 40.43 -14.06
CA ARG A 3 -5.85 39.59 -13.31
C ARG A 3 -5.42 38.48 -14.27
N ASP A 4 -4.16 38.52 -14.66
CA ASP A 4 -3.55 37.40 -15.36
C ASP A 4 -3.58 36.18 -14.40
N ALA A 5 -4.29 35.13 -14.78
CA ALA A 5 -4.42 33.90 -13.99
C ALA A 5 -3.05 33.18 -13.82
N ARG A 6 -2.05 33.56 -14.61
CA ARG A 6 -0.69 33.01 -14.57
C ARG A 6 0.32 34.01 -14.00
N TYR A 7 -0.12 35.07 -13.36
CA TYR A 7 0.78 36.01 -12.68
C TYR A 7 1.65 35.27 -11.65
N GLY A 8 2.98 35.43 -11.77
CA GLY A 8 3.95 34.73 -10.91
C GLY A 8 4.45 33.41 -11.47
N TYR A 9 3.89 32.91 -12.56
CA TYR A 9 4.44 31.72 -13.23
C TYR A 9 5.61 32.10 -14.13
N ALA A 10 6.61 31.21 -14.21
CA ALA A 10 7.71 31.35 -15.15
C ALA A 10 7.19 31.36 -16.60
N SER A 11 7.71 32.28 -17.41
CA SER A 11 7.34 32.42 -18.81
C SER A 11 8.03 31.41 -19.75
N VAL A 12 9.11 30.78 -19.26
CA VAL A 12 9.92 29.81 -20.03
C VAL A 12 10.08 28.54 -19.23
N PRO A 13 9.96 27.36 -19.86
CA PRO A 13 10.23 26.08 -19.21
C PRO A 13 11.68 26.01 -18.69
N SER A 14 11.87 25.45 -17.51
CA SER A 14 13.21 25.34 -16.89
C SER A 14 14.08 24.23 -17.50
N GLY A 15 13.47 23.29 -18.22
CA GLY A 15 14.12 22.06 -18.70
C GLY A 15 14.31 20.98 -17.63
N HIS A 16 13.87 21.22 -16.38
CA HIS A 16 13.91 20.23 -15.31
C HIS A 16 12.58 19.52 -15.15
N SER A 17 12.63 18.21 -14.86
CA SER A 17 11.47 17.39 -14.54
C SER A 17 11.55 16.86 -13.11
N TYR A 18 10.41 16.83 -12.42
CA TYR A 18 10.26 16.31 -11.06
C TYR A 18 9.14 15.28 -11.01
N MET A 19 9.36 14.19 -10.28
CA MET A 19 8.32 13.27 -9.87
C MET A 19 8.07 13.45 -8.38
N ILE A 20 6.84 13.78 -7.99
CA ILE A 20 6.45 14.05 -6.61
C ILE A 20 5.41 13.03 -6.22
N GLU A 21 5.78 12.16 -5.26
CA GLU A 21 4.91 11.15 -4.70
C GLU A 21 4.28 11.62 -3.40
N TYR A 22 2.97 11.45 -3.26
CA TYR A 22 2.25 11.73 -2.03
C TYR A 22 0.99 10.87 -1.92
N SER A 23 0.35 10.91 -0.76
CA SER A 23 -0.77 10.08 -0.29
C SER A 23 -0.34 8.67 0.13
N SER A 24 -0.03 7.78 -0.75
CA SER A 24 0.42 6.39 -0.50
C SER A 24 -0.40 5.65 0.57
N PRO A 25 -1.74 5.57 0.39
CA PRO A 25 -2.64 5.02 1.38
C PRO A 25 -2.69 3.49 1.33
N ASN A 26 -3.12 2.88 2.44
CA ASN A 26 -3.50 1.47 2.48
C ASN A 26 -5.01 1.32 2.29
N THR A 27 -5.45 0.37 1.47
CA THR A 27 -6.87 0.16 1.15
C THR A 27 -7.67 -0.61 2.21
N ASN A 28 -7.20 -0.64 3.45
CA ASN A 28 -7.89 -1.28 4.58
C ASN A 28 -8.52 -0.30 5.58
N LYS A 29 -8.38 1.01 5.34
CA LYS A 29 -8.85 2.06 6.26
C LYS A 29 -9.01 3.39 5.52
N PRO A 30 -9.84 4.33 6.04
CA PRO A 30 -9.97 5.66 5.47
C PRO A 30 -8.69 6.50 5.64
N LEU A 31 -8.60 7.57 4.84
CA LEU A 31 -7.57 8.58 4.99
C LEU A 31 -7.72 9.27 6.36
N HIS A 32 -6.62 9.55 7.03
CA HIS A 32 -6.57 10.26 8.31
C HIS A 32 -5.74 11.55 8.19
N LEU A 33 -5.69 12.36 9.26
CA LEU A 33 -5.01 13.67 9.26
C LEU A 33 -3.57 13.62 8.75
N GLY A 34 -2.83 12.50 9.00
CA GLY A 34 -1.50 12.32 8.46
C GLY A 34 -1.48 12.26 6.92
N HIS A 35 -2.45 11.58 6.32
CA HIS A 35 -2.61 11.57 4.85
C HIS A 35 -3.03 12.95 4.32
N ILE A 36 -3.94 13.65 5.01
CA ILE A 36 -4.36 15.00 4.62
C ILE A 36 -3.16 15.94 4.57
N ARG A 37 -2.34 15.94 5.64
CA ARG A 37 -1.10 16.73 5.67
C ARG A 37 -0.15 16.37 4.53
N ASN A 38 0.09 15.08 4.32
CA ASN A 38 0.98 14.59 3.25
C ASN A 38 0.47 15.01 1.87
N ASN A 39 -0.83 14.87 1.60
CA ASN A 39 -1.46 15.27 0.35
C ASN A 39 -1.30 16.77 0.09
N LEU A 40 -1.58 17.61 1.09
CA LEU A 40 -1.46 19.05 0.94
C LEU A 40 -0.02 19.50 0.74
N LEU A 41 0.95 18.88 1.43
CA LEU A 41 2.38 19.15 1.24
C LEU A 41 2.82 18.78 -0.18
N GLY A 42 2.52 17.54 -0.63
CA GLY A 42 2.92 17.06 -1.94
C GLY A 42 2.29 17.90 -3.05
N TRP A 43 1.00 18.21 -2.95
CA TRP A 43 0.31 19.06 -3.90
C TRP A 43 0.89 20.48 -3.94
N SER A 44 1.11 21.12 -2.77
CA SER A 44 1.66 22.48 -2.69
C SER A 44 3.06 22.56 -3.30
N VAL A 45 3.92 21.59 -3.00
CA VAL A 45 5.26 21.52 -3.61
C VAL A 45 5.16 21.35 -5.13
N SER A 46 4.24 20.50 -5.60
CA SER A 46 3.99 20.30 -7.03
C SER A 46 3.58 21.59 -7.74
N GLU A 47 2.64 22.34 -7.16
CA GLU A 47 2.17 23.61 -7.74
C GLU A 47 3.26 24.69 -7.74
N ILE A 48 4.09 24.77 -6.69
CA ILE A 48 5.25 25.66 -6.63
C ILE A 48 6.26 25.30 -7.74
N GLN A 49 6.56 24.04 -7.93
CA GLN A 49 7.50 23.60 -8.97
C GLN A 49 6.94 23.89 -10.38
N LYS A 50 5.64 23.64 -10.60
CA LYS A 50 4.96 24.00 -11.87
C LYS A 50 5.04 25.51 -12.12
N ALA A 51 4.81 26.33 -11.08
CA ALA A 51 4.91 27.79 -11.20
C ALA A 51 6.31 28.26 -11.58
N ASN A 52 7.35 27.53 -11.17
CA ASN A 52 8.74 27.80 -11.57
C ASN A 52 9.10 27.24 -12.96
N GLY A 53 8.14 26.75 -13.72
CA GLY A 53 8.36 26.28 -15.10
C GLY A 53 8.94 24.88 -15.21
N HIS A 54 8.88 24.10 -14.14
CA HIS A 54 9.31 22.70 -14.16
C HIS A 54 8.20 21.77 -14.71
N ASP A 55 8.58 20.68 -15.36
CA ASP A 55 7.68 19.56 -15.66
C ASP A 55 7.50 18.73 -14.40
N VAL A 56 6.27 18.61 -13.91
CA VAL A 56 5.97 17.91 -12.65
C VAL A 56 4.98 16.79 -12.89
N LYS A 57 5.38 15.58 -12.49
CA LYS A 57 4.54 14.38 -12.46
C LYS A 57 4.14 14.08 -11.01
N MET A 58 2.86 14.21 -10.71
CA MET A 58 2.29 13.90 -9.40
C MET A 58 1.86 12.43 -9.39
N VAL A 59 2.39 11.65 -8.46
CA VAL A 59 2.15 10.21 -8.42
C VAL A 59 1.71 9.75 -7.03
N ASN A 60 0.96 8.64 -7.01
CA ASN A 60 0.47 8.01 -5.80
C ASN A 60 0.77 6.50 -5.89
N LEU A 61 1.33 5.91 -4.83
CA LEU A 61 1.51 4.47 -4.69
C LEU A 61 0.51 3.94 -3.68
N VAL A 62 -0.49 3.21 -4.16
CA VAL A 62 -1.55 2.63 -3.32
C VAL A 62 -1.14 1.24 -2.85
N ASN A 63 -1.16 1.02 -1.55
CA ASN A 63 -0.92 -0.28 -0.93
C ASN A 63 -2.25 -1.06 -0.86
N ASP A 64 -2.52 -1.82 -1.93
CA ASP A 64 -3.78 -2.53 -2.15
C ASP A 64 -3.70 -4.03 -1.89
N ARG A 65 -2.58 -4.52 -1.31
CA ARG A 65 -2.35 -5.94 -1.03
C ARG A 65 -1.81 -6.19 0.38
N GLY A 66 -1.75 -7.48 0.74
CA GLY A 66 -1.12 -7.94 1.97
C GLY A 66 -2.11 -8.30 3.08
N ILE A 67 -1.58 -8.73 4.21
CA ILE A 67 -2.37 -9.31 5.31
C ILE A 67 -3.42 -8.33 5.87
N HIS A 68 -3.14 -7.02 5.86
CA HIS A 68 -4.07 -6.04 6.42
C HIS A 68 -5.36 -5.92 5.60
N ILE A 69 -5.28 -6.04 4.27
CA ILE A 69 -6.45 -6.08 3.40
C ILE A 69 -7.22 -7.39 3.62
N CYS A 70 -6.53 -8.53 3.72
CA CYS A 70 -7.14 -9.82 4.01
C CYS A 70 -7.89 -9.84 5.35
N LYS A 71 -7.41 -9.11 6.35
CA LYS A 71 -8.13 -8.94 7.63
C LYS A 71 -9.50 -8.28 7.44
N SER A 72 -9.59 -7.20 6.68
CA SER A 72 -10.88 -6.58 6.35
C SER A 72 -11.77 -7.50 5.54
N MET A 73 -11.20 -8.26 4.58
CA MET A 73 -11.94 -9.20 3.74
C MET A 73 -12.56 -10.35 4.57
N ILE A 74 -11.80 -10.96 5.48
CA ILE A 74 -12.29 -12.01 6.39
C ILE A 74 -13.40 -11.47 7.29
N ALA A 75 -13.20 -10.30 7.90
CA ALA A 75 -14.23 -9.72 8.75
C ALA A 75 -15.51 -9.41 7.98
N TRP A 76 -15.41 -8.88 6.77
CA TRP A 76 -16.56 -8.65 5.91
C TRP A 76 -17.26 -9.97 5.57
N LYS A 77 -16.52 -10.99 5.15
CA LYS A 77 -17.07 -12.32 4.79
C LYS A 77 -17.83 -12.97 5.95
N LYS A 78 -17.34 -12.82 7.19
CA LYS A 78 -17.94 -13.42 8.41
C LYS A 78 -19.09 -12.61 8.98
N PHE A 79 -19.05 -11.29 8.92
CA PHE A 79 -19.90 -10.43 9.76
C PHE A 79 -20.79 -9.45 8.99
N ALA A 80 -20.60 -9.31 7.66
CA ALA A 80 -21.38 -8.32 6.89
C ALA A 80 -22.78 -8.80 6.47
N GLY A 81 -23.01 -10.11 6.43
CA GLY A 81 -24.29 -10.64 5.92
C GLY A 81 -24.60 -10.18 4.49
N GLY A 82 -23.58 -9.86 3.69
CA GLY A 82 -23.73 -9.36 2.32
C GLY A 82 -23.91 -7.84 2.20
N ALA A 83 -23.79 -7.08 3.29
CA ALA A 83 -23.87 -5.61 3.25
C ALA A 83 -22.77 -5.01 2.35
N THR A 84 -23.11 -3.90 1.70
CA THR A 84 -22.22 -3.11 0.83
C THR A 84 -22.28 -1.64 1.21
N PRO A 85 -21.32 -0.80 0.76
CA PRO A 85 -21.41 0.65 0.95
C PRO A 85 -22.75 1.22 0.47
N GLU A 86 -23.25 0.77 -0.68
CA GLU A 86 -24.51 1.22 -1.26
C GLU A 86 -25.70 0.83 -0.37
N SER A 87 -25.73 -0.40 0.17
CA SER A 87 -26.82 -0.88 1.02
C SER A 87 -26.87 -0.19 2.38
N THR A 88 -25.72 0.30 2.86
CA THR A 88 -25.59 0.97 4.17
C THR A 88 -25.57 2.48 4.10
N GLY A 89 -25.40 3.07 2.89
CA GLY A 89 -25.19 4.50 2.71
C GLY A 89 -23.84 4.99 3.22
N MET A 90 -22.91 4.08 3.51
CA MET A 90 -21.57 4.42 4.01
C MET A 90 -20.60 4.68 2.86
N LYS A 91 -19.69 5.63 3.07
CA LYS A 91 -18.54 5.83 2.17
C LYS A 91 -17.63 4.59 2.17
N GLY A 92 -17.18 4.17 0.99
CA GLY A 92 -16.52 2.86 0.80
C GLY A 92 -15.27 2.62 1.67
N ASP A 93 -14.41 3.63 1.83
CA ASP A 93 -13.22 3.53 2.66
C ASP A 93 -13.54 3.44 4.17
N HIS A 94 -14.59 4.13 4.63
CA HIS A 94 -15.10 3.99 6.00
C HIS A 94 -15.73 2.61 6.20
N PHE A 95 -16.55 2.17 5.25
CA PHE A 95 -17.18 0.85 5.29
C PHE A 95 -16.14 -0.27 5.46
N VAL A 96 -15.12 -0.31 4.61
CA VAL A 96 -14.05 -1.32 4.71
C VAL A 96 -13.22 -1.14 5.99
N GLY A 97 -12.99 0.09 6.41
CA GLY A 97 -12.30 0.43 7.65
C GLY A 97 -12.99 -0.13 8.90
N ASP A 98 -14.32 -0.11 8.93
CA ASP A 98 -15.10 -0.67 10.05
C ASP A 98 -14.90 -2.19 10.17
N TYR A 99 -14.77 -2.91 9.06
CA TYR A 99 -14.44 -4.34 9.08
C TYR A 99 -12.99 -4.59 9.50
N TYR A 100 -12.06 -3.69 9.22
CA TYR A 100 -10.72 -3.77 9.79
C TYR A 100 -10.73 -3.66 11.32
N VAL A 101 -11.50 -2.72 11.85
CA VAL A 101 -11.71 -2.57 13.30
C VAL A 101 -12.45 -3.78 13.89
N ARG A 102 -13.44 -4.31 13.16
CA ARG A 102 -14.15 -5.53 13.59
C ARG A 102 -13.21 -6.72 13.67
N PHE A 103 -12.31 -6.90 12.70
CA PHE A 103 -11.28 -7.94 12.76
C PHE A 103 -10.45 -7.82 14.04
N ASP A 104 -9.97 -6.62 14.39
CA ASP A 104 -9.13 -6.41 15.58
C ASP A 104 -9.87 -6.77 16.87
N LYS A 105 -11.16 -6.46 16.96
CA LYS A 105 -12.00 -6.85 18.12
C LYS A 105 -12.12 -8.36 18.26
N GLU A 106 -12.42 -9.06 17.18
CA GLU A 106 -12.54 -10.52 17.18
C GLU A 106 -11.18 -11.18 17.49
N TYR A 107 -10.12 -10.72 16.86
CA TYR A 107 -8.76 -11.19 17.10
C TYR A 107 -8.36 -11.07 18.59
N LYS A 108 -8.64 -9.93 19.21
CA LYS A 108 -8.39 -9.72 20.65
C LYS A 108 -9.27 -10.60 21.53
N ALA A 109 -10.49 -10.90 21.11
CA ALA A 109 -11.38 -11.81 21.83
C ALA A 109 -10.85 -13.25 21.79
N GLU A 110 -10.45 -13.73 20.59
CA GLU A 110 -9.86 -15.05 20.40
C GLU A 110 -8.55 -15.22 21.19
N ILE A 111 -7.67 -14.22 21.21
CA ILE A 111 -6.45 -14.23 22.03
C ILE A 111 -6.79 -14.43 23.51
N ARG A 112 -7.78 -13.69 24.03
CA ARG A 112 -8.20 -13.85 25.45
C ARG A 112 -8.69 -15.25 25.74
N GLN A 113 -9.55 -15.82 24.90
CA GLN A 113 -10.06 -17.17 25.05
C GLN A 113 -8.94 -18.22 25.05
N LEU A 114 -7.97 -18.10 24.15
CA LEU A 114 -6.81 -18.99 24.08
C LEU A 114 -5.92 -18.85 25.32
N THR A 115 -5.71 -17.62 25.81
CA THR A 115 -4.91 -17.38 27.04
C THR A 115 -5.63 -17.91 28.28
N GLU A 116 -6.93 -17.73 28.40
CA GLU A 116 -7.75 -18.31 29.49
C GLU A 116 -7.75 -19.84 29.47
N SER A 117 -7.56 -20.46 28.29
CA SER A 117 -7.39 -21.91 28.16
C SER A 117 -5.97 -22.42 28.49
N GLY A 118 -5.05 -21.54 28.89
CA GLY A 118 -3.69 -21.89 29.32
C GLY A 118 -2.60 -21.69 28.29
N MET A 119 -2.90 -21.12 27.11
CA MET A 119 -1.90 -20.78 26.12
C MET A 119 -1.15 -19.50 26.51
N SER A 120 0.14 -19.41 26.18
CA SER A 120 0.87 -18.14 26.34
C SER A 120 0.31 -17.06 25.42
N GLU A 121 0.38 -15.80 25.82
CA GLU A 121 -0.12 -14.67 25.01
C GLU A 121 0.59 -14.60 23.64
N GLU A 122 1.87 -14.91 23.59
CA GLU A 122 2.65 -14.91 22.34
C GLU A 122 2.19 -16.00 21.38
N GLU A 123 1.88 -17.18 21.88
CA GLU A 123 1.33 -18.29 21.08
C GLU A 123 -0.10 -18.00 20.67
N ALA A 124 -0.93 -17.50 21.60
CA ALA A 124 -2.31 -17.11 21.31
C ALA A 124 -2.42 -16.09 20.19
N LYS A 125 -1.52 -15.08 20.17
CA LYS A 125 -1.42 -14.11 19.05
C LYS A 125 -1.13 -14.76 17.70
N LYS A 126 -0.40 -15.86 17.68
CA LYS A 126 -0.05 -16.58 16.43
C LYS A 126 -1.12 -17.61 16.04
N GLN A 127 -1.87 -18.12 17.01
CA GLN A 127 -2.82 -19.22 16.83
C GLN A 127 -4.28 -18.77 16.78
N ALA A 128 -4.56 -17.49 16.92
CA ALA A 128 -5.92 -16.97 16.85
C ALA A 128 -6.57 -17.35 15.50
N PRO A 129 -7.71 -18.09 15.51
CA PRO A 129 -8.33 -18.62 14.29
C PRO A 129 -8.56 -17.60 13.20
N ILE A 130 -9.07 -16.42 13.56
CA ILE A 130 -9.34 -15.35 12.57
C ILE A 130 -8.07 -14.84 11.89
N LEU A 131 -6.91 -14.86 12.59
CA LEU A 131 -5.62 -14.50 11.99
C LEU A 131 -5.16 -15.58 11.01
N LEU A 132 -5.30 -16.85 11.36
CA LEU A 132 -4.94 -17.96 10.48
C LEU A 132 -5.81 -17.96 9.21
N GLU A 133 -7.11 -17.67 9.35
CA GLU A 133 -8.00 -17.47 8.19
C GLU A 133 -7.53 -16.33 7.27
N ALA A 134 -7.10 -15.19 7.85
CA ALA A 134 -6.58 -14.06 7.07
C ALA A 134 -5.26 -14.42 6.36
N GLN A 135 -4.39 -15.19 6.99
CA GLN A 135 -3.16 -15.69 6.38
C GLN A 135 -3.45 -16.67 5.25
N GLU A 136 -4.43 -17.56 5.42
CA GLU A 136 -4.86 -18.47 4.37
C GLU A 136 -5.48 -17.70 3.20
N MET A 137 -6.28 -16.67 3.47
CA MET A 137 -6.83 -15.81 2.42
C MET A 137 -5.73 -15.10 1.64
N LEU A 138 -4.66 -14.67 2.30
CA LEU A 138 -3.49 -14.09 1.60
C LEU A 138 -2.83 -15.11 0.68
N ARG A 139 -2.62 -16.35 1.15
CA ARG A 139 -2.05 -17.43 0.31
C ARG A 139 -2.94 -17.72 -0.91
N LYS A 140 -4.25 -17.77 -0.72
CA LYS A 140 -5.22 -17.94 -1.83
C LYS A 140 -5.14 -16.79 -2.82
N TRP A 141 -5.07 -15.55 -2.33
CA TRP A 141 -4.92 -14.37 -3.19
C TRP A 141 -3.62 -14.44 -4.01
N GLU A 142 -2.50 -14.81 -3.38
CA GLU A 142 -1.20 -14.96 -4.06
C GLU A 142 -1.19 -16.10 -5.08
N ALA A 143 -1.96 -17.18 -4.81
CA ALA A 143 -2.17 -18.29 -5.75
C ALA A 143 -3.15 -17.95 -6.89
N GLY A 144 -3.82 -16.80 -6.84
CA GLY A 144 -4.77 -16.37 -7.87
C GLY A 144 -6.16 -17.00 -7.75
N ASP A 145 -6.56 -17.46 -6.56
CA ASP A 145 -7.90 -17.99 -6.30
C ASP A 145 -8.99 -17.01 -6.74
N GLU A 146 -9.84 -17.41 -7.65
CA GLU A 146 -10.79 -16.53 -8.34
C GLU A 146 -11.77 -15.85 -7.38
N GLU A 147 -12.31 -16.58 -6.40
CA GLU A 147 -13.25 -16.02 -5.41
C GLU A 147 -12.56 -14.97 -4.54
N THR A 148 -11.36 -15.28 -4.05
CA THR A 148 -10.57 -14.39 -3.21
C THR A 148 -10.15 -13.14 -3.96
N VAL A 149 -9.69 -13.28 -5.20
CA VAL A 149 -9.29 -12.14 -6.05
C VAL A 149 -10.50 -11.28 -6.41
N ALA A 150 -11.68 -11.88 -6.66
CA ALA A 150 -12.91 -11.13 -6.94
C ALA A 150 -13.36 -10.31 -5.72
N LEU A 151 -13.31 -10.90 -4.53
CA LEU A 151 -13.63 -10.19 -3.29
C LEU A 151 -12.65 -9.04 -3.03
N TRP A 152 -11.33 -9.31 -3.18
CA TRP A 152 -10.28 -8.31 -3.05
C TRP A 152 -10.50 -7.12 -3.99
N ARG A 153 -10.79 -7.36 -5.29
CA ARG A 153 -11.09 -6.29 -6.26
C ARG A 153 -12.28 -5.47 -5.82
N ARG A 154 -13.38 -6.11 -5.46
CA ARG A 154 -14.61 -5.45 -5.01
C ARG A 154 -14.36 -4.52 -3.82
N MET A 155 -13.67 -5.00 -2.79
CA MET A 155 -13.41 -4.21 -1.59
C MET A 155 -12.42 -3.07 -1.86
N ASN A 156 -11.39 -3.29 -2.68
CA ASN A 156 -10.51 -2.22 -3.12
C ASN A 156 -11.25 -1.14 -3.93
N ASP A 157 -12.16 -1.54 -4.84
CA ASP A 157 -12.98 -0.60 -5.61
C ASP A 157 -13.83 0.30 -4.70
N TRP A 158 -14.39 -0.23 -3.62
CA TRP A 158 -15.11 0.57 -2.63
C TRP A 158 -14.21 1.60 -1.95
N VAL A 159 -13.02 1.17 -1.52
CA VAL A 159 -12.07 2.07 -0.84
C VAL A 159 -11.55 3.14 -1.80
N LEU A 160 -11.18 2.76 -3.01
CA LEU A 160 -10.64 3.70 -4.01
C LEU A 160 -11.67 4.75 -4.40
N LYS A 161 -12.96 4.39 -4.56
CA LYS A 161 -14.04 5.36 -4.74
C LYS A 161 -14.13 6.33 -3.56
N GLY A 162 -14.02 5.83 -2.33
CA GLY A 162 -14.01 6.68 -1.14
C GLY A 162 -12.80 7.61 -1.08
N PHE A 163 -11.62 7.15 -1.48
CA PHE A 163 -10.43 8.01 -1.57
C PHE A 163 -10.61 9.09 -2.65
N ASP A 164 -11.14 8.74 -3.81
CA ASP A 164 -11.39 9.69 -4.91
C ASP A 164 -12.33 10.82 -4.49
N GLU A 165 -13.40 10.51 -3.73
CA GLU A 165 -14.27 11.53 -3.14
C GLU A 165 -13.49 12.48 -2.22
N THR A 166 -12.61 11.96 -1.37
CA THR A 166 -11.77 12.77 -0.48
C THR A 166 -10.79 13.64 -1.26
N TYR A 167 -10.10 13.08 -2.27
CA TYR A 167 -9.18 13.85 -3.11
C TYR A 167 -9.87 14.97 -3.86
N LYS A 168 -11.06 14.73 -4.40
CA LYS A 168 -11.89 15.75 -5.05
C LYS A 168 -12.27 16.88 -4.09
N LEU A 169 -12.69 16.55 -2.85
CA LEU A 169 -13.01 17.55 -1.84
C LEU A 169 -11.80 18.40 -1.43
N MET A 170 -10.60 17.80 -1.42
CA MET A 170 -9.35 18.50 -1.12
C MET A 170 -8.81 19.31 -2.31
N GLY A 171 -9.32 19.09 -3.51
CA GLY A 171 -8.78 19.68 -4.74
C GLY A 171 -7.38 19.14 -5.11
N VAL A 172 -7.02 17.94 -4.67
CA VAL A 172 -5.76 17.28 -5.02
C VAL A 172 -5.99 16.17 -6.04
N GLY A 173 -4.98 15.86 -6.86
CA GLY A 173 -5.05 14.81 -7.86
C GLY A 173 -3.69 14.24 -8.19
N PHE A 174 -3.66 13.26 -9.09
CA PHE A 174 -2.45 12.55 -9.50
C PHE A 174 -2.44 12.36 -11.01
N ASP A 175 -1.28 12.50 -11.62
CA ASP A 175 -1.07 12.18 -13.03
C ASP A 175 -1.02 10.67 -13.26
N LYS A 176 -0.50 9.91 -12.26
CA LYS A 176 -0.45 8.46 -12.29
C LYS A 176 -0.60 7.85 -10.90
N VAL A 177 -1.35 6.75 -10.85
CA VAL A 177 -1.49 5.92 -9.64
C VAL A 177 -0.85 4.58 -9.92
N TYR A 178 0.04 4.16 -9.01
CA TYR A 178 0.66 2.84 -8.99
C TYR A 178 -0.01 1.99 -7.92
N PHE A 179 -0.06 0.69 -8.14
CA PHE A 179 -0.63 -0.27 -7.20
C PHE A 179 0.43 -1.29 -6.78
N GLU A 180 0.60 -1.50 -5.49
CA GLU A 180 1.56 -2.47 -4.97
C GLU A 180 1.31 -3.88 -5.51
N SER A 181 0.04 -4.27 -5.70
CA SER A 181 -0.35 -5.55 -6.31
C SER A 181 0.22 -5.77 -7.71
N GLN A 182 0.58 -4.70 -8.43
CA GLN A 182 1.15 -4.76 -9.78
C GLN A 182 2.69 -4.70 -9.74
N THR A 183 3.25 -3.88 -8.85
CA THR A 183 4.70 -3.59 -8.85
C THR A 183 5.53 -4.63 -8.08
N TYR A 184 4.95 -5.33 -7.07
CA TYR A 184 5.71 -6.21 -6.19
C TYR A 184 6.38 -7.40 -6.89
N LYS A 185 5.73 -7.98 -7.91
CA LYS A 185 6.27 -9.12 -8.68
C LYS A 185 7.52 -8.71 -9.45
N LYS A 186 7.51 -7.54 -10.08
CA LYS A 186 8.67 -7.01 -10.82
C LYS A 186 9.87 -6.81 -9.92
N GLY A 187 9.69 -6.29 -8.71
CA GLY A 187 10.78 -6.12 -7.76
C GLY A 187 11.46 -7.44 -7.44
N ARG A 188 10.70 -8.52 -7.23
CA ARG A 188 11.24 -9.86 -7.01
C ARG A 188 12.03 -10.37 -8.21
N ASP A 189 11.50 -10.21 -9.41
CA ASP A 189 12.18 -10.67 -10.63
C ASP A 189 13.50 -9.92 -10.84
N ILE A 190 13.54 -8.62 -10.58
CA ILE A 190 14.76 -7.79 -10.63
C ILE A 190 15.79 -8.27 -9.60
N VAL A 191 15.36 -8.57 -8.37
CA VAL A 191 16.25 -9.09 -7.32
C VAL A 191 16.82 -10.45 -7.70
N LEU A 192 15.99 -11.35 -8.24
CA LEU A 192 16.47 -12.68 -8.71
C LEU A 192 17.44 -12.54 -9.87
N LYS A 193 17.20 -11.61 -10.79
CA LYS A 193 18.13 -11.29 -11.86
C LYS A 193 19.44 -10.72 -11.31
N GLY A 194 19.41 -9.75 -10.39
CA GLY A 194 20.59 -9.17 -9.75
C GLY A 194 21.43 -10.21 -8.99
N LEU A 195 20.77 -11.22 -8.41
CA LEU A 195 21.45 -12.36 -7.79
C LEU A 195 22.16 -13.23 -8.84
N ALA A 196 21.50 -13.52 -9.97
CA ALA A 196 22.09 -14.30 -11.06
C ALA A 196 23.27 -13.56 -11.73
N ASP A 197 23.18 -12.24 -11.84
CA ASP A 197 24.21 -11.37 -12.41
C ASP A 197 25.39 -11.09 -11.42
N GLY A 198 25.32 -11.62 -10.18
CA GLY A 198 26.36 -11.43 -9.15
C GLY A 198 26.42 -10.05 -8.51
N VAL A 199 25.42 -9.19 -8.75
CA VAL A 199 25.28 -7.87 -8.11
C VAL A 199 24.77 -7.99 -6.67
N LEU A 200 23.98 -9.02 -6.40
CA LEU A 200 23.44 -9.36 -5.10
C LEU A 200 24.02 -10.68 -4.62
N TYR A 201 23.93 -10.96 -3.32
CA TYR A 201 24.41 -12.20 -2.75
C TYR A 201 23.36 -12.90 -1.89
N ARG A 202 23.49 -14.22 -1.76
CA ARG A 202 22.65 -15.06 -0.94
C ARG A 202 23.41 -15.49 0.32
N LYS A 203 22.78 -15.34 1.49
CA LYS A 203 23.30 -15.90 2.74
C LYS A 203 23.00 -17.41 2.82
N GLU A 204 23.71 -18.11 3.70
CA GLU A 204 23.49 -19.56 3.97
C GLU A 204 22.05 -19.86 4.41
N THR A 205 21.39 -18.92 5.09
CA THR A 205 19.98 -19.01 5.48
C THR A 205 19.00 -18.98 4.32
N GLY A 206 19.44 -18.61 3.11
CA GLY A 206 18.59 -18.49 1.91
C GLY A 206 18.21 -17.06 1.55
N SER A 207 18.34 -16.10 2.46
CA SER A 207 17.99 -14.68 2.24
C SER A 207 18.90 -14.01 1.20
N VAL A 208 18.34 -13.06 0.44
CA VAL A 208 19.08 -12.30 -0.59
C VAL A 208 19.30 -10.86 -0.11
N TRP A 209 20.52 -10.39 -0.29
CA TRP A 209 21.01 -9.12 0.22
C TRP A 209 21.76 -8.32 -0.84
N ALA A 210 21.73 -6.99 -0.70
CA ALA A 210 22.64 -6.07 -1.37
C ALA A 210 23.74 -5.64 -0.41
N ASP A 211 24.98 -5.62 -0.88
CA ASP A 211 26.10 -4.98 -0.18
C ASP A 211 26.25 -3.55 -0.71
N LEU A 212 25.99 -2.58 0.15
CA LEU A 212 26.09 -1.14 -0.16
C LEU A 212 27.19 -0.48 0.68
N THR A 213 28.09 -1.28 1.28
CA THR A 213 29.16 -0.75 2.15
C THR A 213 30.16 0.11 1.38
N GLY A 214 30.37 -0.16 0.09
CA GLY A 214 31.18 0.67 -0.80
C GLY A 214 30.67 2.11 -0.97
N ASP A 215 29.36 2.31 -0.78
CA ASP A 215 28.70 3.62 -0.84
C ASP A 215 28.46 4.22 0.56
N GLY A 216 29.06 3.66 1.60
CA GLY A 216 28.92 4.11 2.99
C GLY A 216 27.56 3.79 3.62
N LEU A 217 26.82 2.83 3.05
CA LEU A 217 25.53 2.33 3.56
C LEU A 217 25.71 0.91 4.12
N ASP A 218 24.67 0.40 4.81
CA ASP A 218 24.65 -0.97 5.33
C ASP A 218 24.21 -1.98 4.27
N HIS A 219 24.43 -3.28 4.58
CA HIS A 219 23.79 -4.37 3.85
C HIS A 219 22.27 -4.26 3.95
N LYS A 220 21.56 -4.45 2.84
CA LYS A 220 20.10 -4.39 2.76
C LYS A 220 19.50 -5.72 2.37
N LEU A 221 18.55 -6.19 3.20
CA LEU A 221 17.75 -7.38 2.93
C LEU A 221 16.77 -7.09 1.80
N LEU A 222 16.72 -7.96 0.80
CA LEU A 222 15.80 -7.86 -0.35
C LEU A 222 14.81 -9.02 -0.39
N LEU A 223 15.23 -10.25 -0.11
CA LEU A 223 14.32 -11.39 0.07
C LEU A 223 14.64 -12.11 1.37
N ARG A 224 13.60 -12.53 2.10
CA ARG A 224 13.74 -13.35 3.31
C ARG A 224 14.17 -14.77 2.97
N ASP A 225 14.47 -15.56 3.99
CA ASP A 225 14.91 -16.96 3.87
C ASP A 225 13.87 -17.83 3.15
N ASP A 226 12.58 -17.53 3.32
CA ASP A 226 11.44 -18.17 2.64
C ASP A 226 11.18 -17.64 1.21
N GLY A 227 12.03 -16.73 0.71
CA GLY A 227 11.91 -16.10 -0.60
C GLY A 227 10.84 -15.00 -0.69
N THR A 228 10.25 -14.59 0.43
CA THR A 228 9.28 -13.49 0.43
C THR A 228 9.96 -12.13 0.32
N SER A 229 9.31 -11.20 -0.37
CA SER A 229 9.77 -9.83 -0.57
C SER A 229 9.66 -9.00 0.71
N VAL A 230 10.54 -8.01 0.84
CA VAL A 230 10.46 -6.93 1.83
C VAL A 230 10.07 -5.61 1.15
N TYR A 231 9.82 -4.55 1.92
CA TYR A 231 9.45 -3.24 1.37
C TYR A 231 10.42 -2.75 0.29
N MET A 232 11.72 -2.86 0.52
CA MET A 232 12.74 -2.43 -0.43
C MET A 232 12.68 -3.15 -1.79
N THR A 233 12.27 -4.42 -1.81
CA THR A 233 12.04 -5.17 -3.05
C THR A 233 10.89 -4.56 -3.83
N GLN A 234 9.85 -4.14 -3.14
CA GLN A 234 8.68 -3.49 -3.76
C GLN A 234 9.06 -2.11 -4.32
N ASP A 235 9.89 -1.35 -3.59
CA ASP A 235 10.40 -0.05 -4.02
C ASP A 235 11.24 -0.18 -5.29
N ILE A 236 12.07 -1.21 -5.42
CA ILE A 236 12.82 -1.53 -6.64
C ILE A 236 11.86 -1.76 -7.82
N GLY A 237 10.81 -2.56 -7.62
CA GLY A 237 9.79 -2.80 -8.65
C GLY A 237 9.06 -1.53 -9.07
N THR A 238 8.72 -0.69 -8.10
CA THR A 238 8.05 0.60 -8.35
C THR A 238 8.99 1.57 -9.07
N ALA A 239 10.25 1.65 -8.66
CA ALA A 239 11.25 2.48 -9.33
C ALA A 239 11.43 2.07 -10.80
N TYR A 240 11.55 0.77 -11.07
CA TYR A 240 11.67 0.26 -12.44
C TYR A 240 10.47 0.61 -13.34
N GLU A 241 9.26 0.71 -12.77
CA GLU A 241 8.07 1.14 -13.50
C GLU A 241 8.03 2.64 -13.81
N ARG A 242 8.85 3.42 -13.12
CA ARG A 242 8.86 4.88 -13.22
C ARG A 242 9.88 5.41 -14.22
N PHE A 243 10.94 4.66 -14.46
CA PHE A 243 12.10 5.01 -15.27
C PHE A 243 12.36 3.95 -16.37
#